data_c209fb152d091e6b8a2a6b4dbb6a268e
#
_entry.id   c209fb152d091e6b8a2a6b4dbb6a268e
#
_cell.length_a   1.000
_cell.length_b   1.000
_cell.length_c   1.000
_cell.angle_alpha   90.00
_cell.angle_beta   90.00
_cell.angle_gamma   90.00
#
_symmetry.space_group_name_H-M   'P 1'
#
loop_
_entity.id
_entity.type
_entity.pdbx_description
1 polymer ?
#
loop_
_entity_poly.entity_id
_entity_poly.type
_entity_poly.pdbx_seq_one_letter_code
_entity_poly.pdbx_strand_id
1 'polypeptide(L)'
;MCSSDLEMAEWPGSGELREWQEDVRDWVIANNACRRDILERLRADGPLPISELPDTCVVPWASSGWNNNRNLRMMLDKLVQRGEVAAAGGTGRDRLWDLASRIYPDDPVPPVEEARRRLDERRLHGLGIARAKGTKLPIEPVDVGEAGEPAVVEGVRGRWRVDPAQLGRPFAGRAALLSPFDRLVADRKRMDELFEFDYILEMYKPSGARIWGYYALPILYGDRLVGKLDARADREGGELRVAAVHRDVPFSTAMTAAVDREIRDLARWLDLEPVMPD
;
A
#
# COMPACT_ATOMS: atom_id res chain seq x y z
N MET A 1 7.83 -11.96 12.69
CA MET A 1 8.68 -11.80 11.48
C MET A 1 8.18 -10.61 10.68
N CYS A 2 9.00 -9.58 10.49
CA CYS A 2 8.60 -8.35 9.79
C CYS A 2 8.68 -8.58 8.26
N SER A 3 7.90 -7.84 7.43
CA SER A 3 7.98 -7.96 5.96
C SER A 3 9.37 -7.62 5.43
N SER A 4 10.07 -6.71 6.09
CA SER A 4 11.46 -6.34 5.78
C SER A 4 12.45 -7.50 5.87
N ASP A 5 12.26 -8.45 6.80
CA ASP A 5 13.16 -9.62 6.91
C ASP A 5 13.04 -10.53 5.69
N LEU A 6 11.86 -10.56 5.07
CA LEU A 6 11.60 -11.33 3.88
C LEU A 6 12.10 -10.62 2.61
N GLU A 7 11.99 -9.29 2.57
CA GLU A 7 12.51 -8.46 1.47
C GLU A 7 14.05 -8.46 1.43
N MET A 8 14.70 -8.55 2.59
CA MET A 8 16.16 -8.67 2.70
C MET A 8 16.73 -9.93 2.02
N ALA A 9 15.99 -11.03 2.05
CA ALA A 9 16.42 -12.28 1.43
C ALA A 9 16.44 -12.22 -0.11
N GLU A 10 15.73 -11.25 -0.72
CA GLU A 10 15.69 -11.07 -2.17
C GLU A 10 16.71 -10.04 -2.72
N TRP A 11 17.35 -9.27 -1.84
CA TRP A 11 18.32 -8.26 -2.27
C TRP A 11 19.76 -8.79 -2.17
N PRO A 12 20.58 -8.46 -3.01
CA PRO A 12 21.14 -8.61 -4.34
C PRO A 12 21.95 -9.91 -4.53
N GLY A 13 21.36 -11.06 -4.41
CA GLY A 13 22.13 -12.31 -4.63
C GLY A 13 21.38 -13.33 -5.51
N SER A 14 20.15 -13.04 -5.90
CA SER A 14 19.24 -14.05 -6.45
C SER A 14 18.92 -13.91 -7.94
N GLY A 15 19.84 -13.44 -8.77
CA GLY A 15 19.63 -13.41 -10.21
C GLY A 15 20.21 -12.20 -10.93
N GLU A 16 20.04 -12.13 -12.23
CA GLU A 16 20.41 -10.99 -13.05
C GLU A 16 19.58 -9.77 -12.65
N LEU A 17 20.25 -8.69 -12.28
CA LEU A 17 19.61 -7.40 -12.01
C LEU A 17 19.01 -6.86 -13.30
N ARG A 18 17.89 -6.15 -13.20
CA ARG A 18 17.36 -5.37 -14.32
C ARG A 18 18.14 -4.06 -14.42
N GLU A 19 18.19 -3.49 -15.60
CA GLU A 19 18.90 -2.22 -15.89
C GLU A 19 18.65 -1.16 -14.80
N TRP A 20 17.39 -0.90 -14.45
CA TRP A 20 17.07 0.07 -13.40
C TRP A 20 17.57 -0.30 -11.99
N GLN A 21 17.76 -1.60 -11.72
CA GLN A 21 18.34 -2.07 -10.45
C GLN A 21 19.86 -1.90 -10.44
N GLU A 22 20.48 -2.02 -11.60
CA GLU A 22 21.90 -1.74 -11.78
C GLU A 22 22.17 -0.25 -11.59
N ASP A 23 21.37 0.63 -12.20
CA ASP A 23 21.47 2.09 -12.02
C ASP A 23 21.36 2.48 -10.53
N VAL A 24 20.41 1.88 -9.81
CA VAL A 24 20.23 2.12 -8.37
C VAL A 24 21.43 1.62 -7.57
N ARG A 25 21.93 0.42 -7.87
CA ARG A 25 23.13 -0.14 -7.25
C ARG A 25 24.34 0.78 -7.45
N ASP A 26 24.54 1.22 -8.68
CA ASP A 26 25.67 2.05 -9.07
C ASP A 26 25.59 3.43 -8.42
N TRP A 27 24.36 3.99 -8.28
CA TRP A 27 24.14 5.22 -7.53
C TRP A 27 24.48 5.06 -6.03
N VAL A 28 24.11 3.96 -5.39
CA VAL A 28 24.47 3.67 -3.99
C VAL A 28 25.99 3.50 -3.83
N ILE A 29 26.64 2.83 -4.78
CA ILE A 29 28.10 2.66 -4.79
C ILE A 29 28.80 4.01 -4.91
N ALA A 30 28.36 4.87 -5.84
CA ALA A 30 28.92 6.22 -6.04
C ALA A 30 28.75 7.10 -4.79
N ASN A 31 27.69 6.89 -4.00
CA ASN A 31 27.40 7.62 -2.76
C ASN A 31 27.72 6.82 -1.49
N ASN A 32 28.64 5.84 -1.55
CA ASN A 32 28.94 4.99 -0.41
C ASN A 32 29.54 5.74 0.80
N ALA A 33 30.13 6.92 0.59
CA ALA A 33 30.54 7.81 1.69
C ALA A 33 29.31 8.28 2.48
N CYS A 34 28.29 8.81 1.80
CA CYS A 34 27.03 9.25 2.40
C CYS A 34 26.34 8.10 3.16
N ARG A 35 26.32 6.89 2.57
CA ARG A 35 25.80 5.70 3.26
C ARG A 35 26.52 5.46 4.58
N ARG A 36 27.85 5.50 4.61
CA ARG A 36 28.64 5.30 5.83
C ARG A 36 28.39 6.39 6.86
N ASP A 37 28.36 7.65 6.44
CA ASP A 37 28.09 8.79 7.32
C ASP A 37 26.74 8.66 8.02
N ILE A 38 25.69 8.24 7.28
CA ILE A 38 24.37 7.96 7.85
C ILE A 38 24.46 6.84 8.90
N LEU A 39 25.10 5.71 8.57
CA LEU A 39 25.21 4.57 9.49
C LEU A 39 26.04 4.92 10.72
N GLU A 40 27.11 5.70 10.59
CA GLU A 40 27.91 6.18 11.71
C GLU A 40 27.13 7.13 12.62
N ARG A 41 26.36 8.04 12.01
CA ARG A 41 25.49 8.97 12.75
C ARG A 41 24.43 8.22 13.56
N LEU A 42 23.74 7.26 12.94
CA LEU A 42 22.77 6.41 13.64
C LEU A 42 23.41 5.54 14.71
N ARG A 43 24.64 5.09 14.50
CA ARG A 43 25.37 4.29 15.49
C ARG A 43 25.71 5.12 16.73
N ALA A 44 26.09 6.37 16.54
CA ALA A 44 26.49 7.27 17.61
C ALA A 44 25.31 7.81 18.41
N ASP A 45 24.25 8.28 17.74
CA ASP A 45 23.23 9.11 18.36
C ASP A 45 21.78 8.58 18.18
N GLY A 46 21.61 7.56 17.34
CA GLY A 46 20.34 7.01 17.04
C GLY A 46 19.40 6.62 17.76
N PRO A 47 18.05 6.57 17.72
CA PRO A 47 17.26 6.81 16.49
C PRO A 47 17.05 8.29 16.15
N LEU A 48 17.14 8.66 14.89
CA LEU A 48 17.10 10.05 14.41
C LEU A 48 16.04 10.26 13.31
N PRO A 49 15.44 11.45 13.22
CA PRO A 49 14.62 11.84 12.07
C PRO A 49 15.51 12.11 10.85
N ILE A 50 14.94 12.05 9.65
CA ILE A 50 15.69 12.28 8.40
C ILE A 50 16.37 13.67 8.35
N SER A 51 15.79 14.67 9.01
CA SER A 51 16.32 16.03 9.06
C SER A 51 17.65 16.16 9.82
N GLU A 52 18.00 15.19 10.65
CA GLU A 52 19.23 15.17 11.43
C GLU A 52 20.32 14.26 10.83
N LEU A 53 20.02 13.61 9.70
CA LEU A 53 20.97 12.76 8.98
C LEU A 53 21.79 13.58 7.98
N PRO A 54 23.09 13.25 7.78
CA PRO A 54 23.94 13.99 6.86
C PRO A 54 23.62 13.65 5.40
N ASP A 55 23.43 14.68 4.56
CA ASP A 55 23.41 14.52 3.09
C ASP A 55 24.79 14.88 2.52
N THR A 56 25.66 13.88 2.45
CA THR A 56 26.98 13.97 1.85
C THR A 56 27.06 13.29 0.48
N CYS A 57 25.89 13.09 -0.17
CA CYS A 57 25.83 12.49 -1.50
C CYS A 57 26.53 13.37 -2.55
N VAL A 58 27.47 12.78 -3.29
CA VAL A 58 28.22 13.45 -4.37
C VAL A 58 27.54 13.35 -5.72
N VAL A 59 26.75 12.30 -5.92
CA VAL A 59 25.93 12.10 -7.12
C VAL A 59 24.46 12.32 -6.72
N PRO A 60 23.79 13.37 -7.25
CA PRO A 60 22.38 13.62 -6.96
C PRO A 60 21.49 12.47 -7.44
N TRP A 61 20.42 12.18 -6.69
CA TRP A 61 19.39 11.28 -7.19
C TRP A 61 18.62 11.94 -8.32
N ALA A 62 18.69 11.37 -9.52
CA ALA A 62 17.97 11.83 -10.69
C ALA A 62 16.67 11.01 -10.86
N SER A 63 15.55 11.70 -11.04
CA SER A 63 14.25 11.08 -11.31
C SER A 63 13.38 12.06 -12.06
N SER A 64 12.57 11.56 -12.98
CA SER A 64 11.56 12.37 -13.68
C SER A 64 10.34 12.71 -12.81
N GLY A 65 10.30 12.24 -11.57
CA GLY A 65 9.16 12.34 -10.67
C GLY A 65 9.42 13.18 -9.41
N TRP A 66 8.59 12.98 -8.42
CA TRP A 66 8.54 13.72 -7.15
C TRP A 66 9.77 13.54 -6.24
N ASN A 67 10.63 12.57 -6.55
CA ASN A 67 11.81 12.23 -5.75
C ASN A 67 13.12 12.80 -6.32
N ASN A 68 13.05 13.67 -7.33
CA ASN A 68 14.24 14.30 -7.88
C ASN A 68 14.98 15.12 -6.82
N ASN A 69 16.30 14.98 -6.73
CA ASN A 69 17.17 15.61 -5.73
C ASN A 69 16.82 15.29 -4.25
N ARG A 70 16.15 14.18 -3.97
CA ARG A 70 15.85 13.74 -2.60
C ARG A 70 16.80 12.62 -2.17
N ASN A 71 18.08 12.93 -2.11
CA ASN A 71 19.16 11.97 -1.86
C ASN A 71 18.97 11.17 -0.58
N LEU A 72 18.80 11.83 0.57
CA LEU A 72 18.64 11.16 1.87
C LEU A 72 17.46 10.20 1.89
N ARG A 73 16.32 10.64 1.33
CA ARG A 73 15.12 9.79 1.27
C ARG A 73 15.38 8.53 0.45
N MET A 74 16.00 8.69 -0.72
CA MET A 74 16.33 7.56 -1.58
C MET A 74 17.40 6.67 -0.99
N MET A 75 18.41 7.26 -0.33
CA MET A 75 19.43 6.48 0.38
C MET A 75 18.80 5.65 1.50
N LEU A 76 17.96 6.24 2.34
CA LEU A 76 17.25 5.51 3.39
C LEU A 76 16.37 4.39 2.85
N ASP A 77 15.61 4.64 1.76
CA ASP A 77 14.82 3.57 1.12
C ASP A 77 15.71 2.39 0.68
N LYS A 78 16.92 2.66 0.18
CA LYS A 78 17.87 1.62 -0.21
C LYS A 78 18.51 0.93 0.99
N LEU A 79 18.84 1.67 2.04
CA LEU A 79 19.37 1.09 3.29
C LEU A 79 18.34 0.20 3.99
N VAL A 80 17.06 0.55 3.94
CA VAL A 80 15.96 -0.31 4.42
C VAL A 80 15.87 -1.59 3.59
N GLN A 81 15.86 -1.47 2.26
CA GLN A 81 15.84 -2.64 1.37
C GLN A 81 17.06 -3.55 1.56
N ARG A 82 18.20 -2.99 1.96
CA ARG A 82 19.44 -3.73 2.28
C ARG A 82 19.47 -4.26 3.70
N GLY A 83 18.49 -3.93 4.53
CA GLY A 83 18.45 -4.32 5.94
C GLY A 83 19.53 -3.67 6.81
N GLU A 84 20.02 -2.51 6.43
CA GLU A 84 21.02 -1.77 7.18
C GLU A 84 20.39 -0.76 8.15
N VAL A 85 19.21 -0.22 7.77
CA VAL A 85 18.43 0.74 8.55
C VAL A 85 16.97 0.29 8.62
N ALA A 86 16.30 0.62 9.71
CA ALA A 86 14.89 0.36 9.92
C ALA A 86 14.17 1.57 10.52
N ALA A 87 12.85 1.58 10.40
CA ALA A 87 12.00 2.56 11.09
C ALA A 87 11.92 2.21 12.58
N ALA A 88 12.36 3.14 13.43
CA ALA A 88 12.41 3.00 14.89
C ALA A 88 11.20 3.64 15.61
N GLY A 89 10.07 3.84 14.91
CA GLY A 89 8.91 4.56 15.41
C GLY A 89 8.86 6.00 14.90
N GLY A 90 8.26 6.88 15.67
CA GLY A 90 8.12 8.30 15.36
C GLY A 90 6.96 8.95 16.09
N THR A 91 6.95 10.28 16.12
CA THR A 91 5.86 11.10 16.66
C THR A 91 5.24 11.94 15.54
N GLY A 92 3.93 11.79 15.33
CA GLY A 92 3.24 12.55 14.28
C GLY A 92 3.71 12.17 12.86
N ARG A 93 4.24 13.14 12.12
CA ARG A 93 4.73 12.96 10.73
C ARG A 93 6.21 12.60 10.64
N ASP A 94 6.95 12.67 11.73
CA ASP A 94 8.39 12.46 11.74
C ASP A 94 8.71 11.01 12.11
N ARG A 95 9.12 10.26 11.11
CA ARG A 95 9.61 8.90 11.29
C ARG A 95 11.04 8.95 11.78
N LEU A 96 11.33 8.18 12.82
CA LEU A 96 12.68 7.94 13.31
C LEU A 96 13.30 6.73 12.60
N TRP A 97 14.59 6.80 12.37
CA TRP A 97 15.40 5.77 11.72
C TRP A 97 16.49 5.33 12.65
N ASP A 98 16.79 4.03 12.69
CA ASP A 98 17.92 3.49 13.42
C ASP A 98 18.53 2.31 12.65
N LEU A 99 19.63 1.78 13.15
CA LEU A 99 20.25 0.57 12.60
C LEU A 99 19.27 -0.60 12.67
N ALA A 100 19.14 -1.34 11.58
CA ALA A 100 18.24 -2.50 11.50
C ALA A 100 18.55 -3.54 12.59
N SER A 101 19.82 -3.73 12.93
CA SER A 101 20.29 -4.62 14.01
C SER A 101 19.80 -4.25 15.42
N ARG A 102 19.34 -3.01 15.62
CA ARG A 102 18.75 -2.59 16.91
C ARG A 102 17.24 -2.74 16.94
N ILE A 103 16.61 -2.83 15.78
CA ILE A 103 15.15 -2.82 15.63
C ILE A 103 14.61 -4.21 15.38
N TYR A 104 15.28 -4.99 14.53
CA TYR A 104 14.85 -6.35 14.19
C TYR A 104 15.46 -7.38 15.14
N PRO A 105 14.73 -8.47 15.41
CA PRO A 105 15.30 -9.57 16.17
C PRO A 105 16.48 -10.20 15.41
N ASP A 106 17.46 -10.71 16.18
CA ASP A 106 18.64 -11.40 15.63
C ASP A 106 18.28 -12.86 15.25
N ASP A 107 17.26 -13.01 14.42
CA ASP A 107 16.82 -14.29 13.89
C ASP A 107 17.59 -14.63 12.60
N PRO A 108 17.88 -15.92 12.35
CA PRO A 108 18.48 -16.31 11.08
C PRO A 108 17.64 -15.90 9.88
N VAL A 109 18.26 -15.27 8.88
CA VAL A 109 17.61 -14.92 7.62
C VAL A 109 17.21 -16.22 6.90
N PRO A 110 15.94 -16.41 6.56
CA PRO A 110 15.49 -17.62 5.88
C PRO A 110 16.07 -17.69 4.46
N PRO A 111 16.23 -18.89 3.89
CA PRO A 111 16.57 -19.04 2.49
C PRO A 111 15.57 -18.30 1.58
N VAL A 112 16.03 -17.80 0.42
CA VAL A 112 15.23 -16.99 -0.50
C VAL A 112 13.89 -17.65 -0.87
N GLU A 113 13.92 -18.95 -1.19
CA GLU A 113 12.69 -19.68 -1.56
C GLU A 113 11.69 -19.77 -0.39
N GLU A 114 12.19 -19.93 0.83
CA GLU A 114 11.36 -19.93 2.03
C GLU A 114 10.79 -18.53 2.30
N ALA A 115 11.60 -17.49 2.10
CA ALA A 115 11.16 -16.09 2.21
C ALA A 115 10.03 -15.79 1.21
N ARG A 116 10.19 -16.18 -0.05
CA ARG A 116 9.17 -16.02 -1.09
C ARG A 116 7.87 -16.74 -0.73
N ARG A 117 7.97 -18.00 -0.32
CA ARG A 117 6.82 -18.79 0.10
C ARG A 117 6.04 -18.09 1.22
N ARG A 118 6.73 -17.60 2.25
CA ARG A 118 6.12 -16.88 3.37
C ARG A 118 5.48 -15.55 2.94
N LEU A 119 6.11 -14.81 2.01
CA LEU A 119 5.55 -13.60 1.44
C LEU A 119 4.27 -13.89 0.67
N ASP A 120 4.26 -14.92 -0.17
CA ASP A 120 3.10 -15.33 -0.95
C ASP A 120 1.95 -15.79 -0.05
N GLU A 121 2.22 -16.57 1.00
CA GLU A 121 1.23 -16.98 2.01
C GLU A 121 0.63 -15.78 2.74
N ARG A 122 1.46 -14.83 3.19
CA ARG A 122 1.00 -13.60 3.86
C ARG A 122 0.16 -12.73 2.92
N ARG A 123 0.58 -12.62 1.66
CA ARG A 123 -0.16 -11.87 0.63
C ARG A 123 -1.51 -12.51 0.38
N LEU A 124 -1.55 -13.83 0.22
CA LEU A 124 -2.80 -14.57 0.05
C LEU A 124 -3.71 -14.44 1.25
N HIS A 125 -3.17 -14.53 2.47
CA HIS A 125 -3.93 -14.32 3.70
C HIS A 125 -4.57 -12.93 3.76
N GLY A 126 -3.84 -11.88 3.33
CA GLY A 126 -4.36 -10.51 3.26
C GLY A 126 -5.38 -10.26 2.14
N LEU A 127 -5.33 -11.05 1.06
CA LEU A 127 -6.22 -10.91 -0.10
C LEU A 127 -7.41 -11.89 -0.07
N GLY A 128 -7.32 -12.97 0.68
CA GLY A 128 -8.28 -14.07 0.75
C GLY A 128 -8.30 -14.95 -0.51
N ILE A 129 -8.37 -14.33 -1.68
CA ILE A 129 -8.28 -14.98 -3.00
C ILE A 129 -7.42 -14.13 -3.93
N ALA A 130 -6.51 -14.73 -4.68
CA ALA A 130 -5.62 -14.02 -5.59
C ALA A 130 -5.22 -14.89 -6.78
N ARG A 131 -4.62 -14.28 -7.80
CA ARG A 131 -4.06 -15.03 -8.93
C ARG A 131 -2.75 -15.72 -8.54
N ALA A 132 -2.53 -16.93 -9.02
CA ALA A 132 -1.24 -17.61 -8.93
C ALA A 132 -0.15 -16.82 -9.66
N LYS A 133 -0.49 -16.24 -10.82
CA LYS A 133 0.35 -15.35 -11.62
C LYS A 133 -0.42 -14.07 -11.94
N GLY A 134 0.02 -12.96 -11.44
CA GLY A 134 -0.60 -11.64 -11.64
C GLY A 134 0.17 -10.76 -12.62
N THR A 135 -0.43 -9.63 -12.96
CA THR A 135 0.26 -8.54 -13.64
C THR A 135 1.25 -7.91 -12.65
N LYS A 136 2.47 -7.64 -13.07
CA LYS A 136 3.45 -6.94 -12.24
C LYS A 136 2.99 -5.49 -12.05
N LEU A 137 2.54 -5.16 -10.85
CA LEU A 137 2.29 -3.77 -10.47
C LEU A 137 3.61 -3.10 -10.09
N PRO A 138 3.75 -1.77 -10.34
CA PRO A 138 4.98 -1.05 -10.01
C PRO A 138 5.34 -1.02 -8.53
N ILE A 139 4.34 -1.14 -7.65
CA ILE A 139 4.48 -0.88 -6.22
C ILE A 139 4.59 -2.17 -5.42
N GLU A 140 3.73 -3.16 -5.69
CA GLU A 140 3.68 -4.42 -4.94
C GLU A 140 3.18 -5.57 -5.81
N PRO A 141 3.77 -6.77 -5.74
CA PRO A 141 3.21 -7.96 -6.38
C PRO A 141 1.83 -8.29 -5.82
N VAL A 142 0.92 -8.73 -6.68
CA VAL A 142 -0.45 -9.17 -6.33
C VAL A 142 -0.66 -10.65 -6.59
N ASP A 143 0.32 -11.33 -7.17
CA ASP A 143 0.35 -12.76 -7.38
C ASP A 143 0.91 -13.48 -6.14
N VAL A 144 0.50 -14.72 -5.98
CA VAL A 144 0.77 -15.52 -4.77
C VAL A 144 1.40 -16.88 -5.07
N GLY A 145 1.91 -17.08 -6.29
CA GLY A 145 2.57 -18.31 -6.68
C GLY A 145 1.69 -19.55 -6.45
N GLU A 146 2.21 -20.48 -5.68
CA GLU A 146 1.52 -21.74 -5.33
C GLU A 146 0.98 -21.74 -3.88
N ALA A 147 0.92 -20.57 -3.21
CA ALA A 147 0.37 -20.47 -1.86
C ALA A 147 -1.13 -20.81 -1.83
N GLY A 148 -1.61 -21.35 -0.71
CA GLY A 148 -3.01 -21.72 -0.49
C GLY A 148 -3.49 -22.88 -1.38
N GLU A 149 -4.79 -22.94 -1.63
CA GLU A 149 -5.43 -23.98 -2.43
C GLU A 149 -5.80 -23.50 -3.84
N PRO A 150 -5.79 -24.37 -4.86
CA PRO A 150 -6.29 -24.03 -6.19
C PRO A 150 -7.77 -23.63 -6.14
N ALA A 151 -8.10 -22.56 -6.85
CA ALA A 151 -9.46 -22.06 -6.95
C ALA A 151 -9.79 -21.65 -8.39
N VAL A 152 -11.08 -21.56 -8.69
CA VAL A 152 -11.63 -21.00 -9.92
C VAL A 152 -12.62 -19.92 -9.58
N VAL A 153 -12.64 -18.85 -10.39
CA VAL A 153 -13.64 -17.83 -10.34
C VAL A 153 -14.52 -18.01 -11.58
N GLU A 154 -15.80 -18.20 -11.39
CA GLU A 154 -16.75 -18.42 -12.48
C GLU A 154 -16.73 -17.23 -13.46
N GLY A 155 -16.69 -17.53 -14.76
CA GLY A 155 -16.62 -16.51 -15.81
C GLY A 155 -15.23 -15.87 -15.99
N VAL A 156 -14.25 -16.11 -15.12
CA VAL A 156 -12.94 -15.49 -15.16
C VAL A 156 -11.86 -16.49 -15.51
N ARG A 157 -11.07 -16.20 -16.54
CA ARG A 157 -9.95 -17.07 -16.97
C ARG A 157 -8.74 -16.95 -16.05
N GLY A 158 -7.97 -18.03 -15.94
CA GLY A 158 -6.68 -18.08 -15.26
C GLY A 158 -6.71 -18.92 -13.99
N ARG A 159 -5.51 -19.11 -13.39
CA ARG A 159 -5.37 -19.88 -12.16
C ARG A 159 -5.48 -18.93 -10.96
N TRP A 160 -6.37 -19.30 -10.05
CA TRP A 160 -6.57 -18.60 -8.79
C TRP A 160 -6.12 -19.47 -7.63
N ARG A 161 -5.84 -18.83 -6.53
CA ARG A 161 -5.48 -19.45 -5.24
C ARG A 161 -6.36 -18.84 -4.17
N VAL A 162 -6.83 -19.65 -3.24
CA VAL A 162 -7.65 -19.21 -2.10
C VAL A 162 -6.93 -19.55 -0.79
N ASP A 163 -7.04 -18.64 0.17
CA ASP A 163 -6.58 -18.91 1.53
C ASP A 163 -7.51 -19.95 2.19
N PRO A 164 -7.01 -21.16 2.49
CA PRO A 164 -7.84 -22.20 3.11
C PRO A 164 -8.44 -21.77 4.46
N ALA A 165 -7.79 -20.84 5.16
CA ALA A 165 -8.30 -20.31 6.43
C ALA A 165 -9.59 -19.48 6.27
N GLN A 166 -9.96 -19.11 5.05
CA GLN A 166 -11.21 -18.37 4.76
C GLN A 166 -12.36 -19.31 4.34
N LEU A 167 -12.06 -20.54 3.95
CA LEU A 167 -13.08 -21.49 3.49
C LEU A 167 -14.00 -21.92 4.63
N GLY A 168 -15.29 -21.98 4.34
CA GLY A 168 -16.30 -22.40 5.29
C GLY A 168 -16.58 -21.44 6.45
N ARG A 169 -15.96 -20.25 6.45
CA ARG A 169 -16.25 -19.22 7.46
C ARG A 169 -17.63 -18.61 7.23
N PRO A 170 -18.40 -18.32 8.30
CA PRO A 170 -19.63 -17.57 8.17
C PRO A 170 -19.32 -16.16 7.68
N PHE A 171 -20.05 -15.70 6.67
CA PHE A 171 -19.93 -14.36 6.14
C PHE A 171 -20.98 -13.44 6.75
N ALA A 172 -20.54 -12.42 7.48
CA ALA A 172 -21.39 -11.34 7.98
C ALA A 172 -21.09 -10.07 7.17
N GLY A 173 -21.85 -9.85 6.09
CA GLY A 173 -21.69 -8.65 5.26
C GLY A 173 -21.99 -7.38 6.03
N ARG A 174 -21.21 -6.31 5.73
CA ARG A 174 -21.43 -4.97 6.27
C ARG A 174 -21.28 -3.92 5.18
N ALA A 175 -21.65 -2.67 5.47
CA ALA A 175 -21.23 -1.55 4.65
C ALA A 175 -19.81 -1.12 5.04
N ALA A 176 -19.06 -0.56 4.10
CA ALA A 176 -17.79 0.09 4.35
C ALA A 176 -17.45 1.10 3.25
N LEU A 177 -16.78 2.18 3.61
CA LEU A 177 -16.14 3.11 2.67
C LEU A 177 -14.67 2.70 2.53
N LEU A 178 -14.26 2.39 1.31
CA LEU A 178 -12.89 1.90 1.05
C LEU A 178 -12.00 3.03 0.55
N SER A 179 -10.75 3.04 0.98
CA SER A 179 -9.74 3.87 0.33
C SER A 179 -9.52 3.39 -1.10
N PRO A 180 -9.27 4.29 -2.08
CA PRO A 180 -8.84 3.92 -3.43
C PRO A 180 -7.55 3.06 -3.47
N PHE A 181 -6.78 3.08 -2.39
CA PHE A 181 -5.56 2.29 -2.19
C PHE A 181 -5.77 1.04 -1.32
N ASP A 182 -7.01 0.77 -0.89
CA ASP A 182 -7.34 -0.47 -0.20
C ASP A 182 -7.01 -1.67 -1.09
N ARG A 183 -6.43 -2.73 -0.51
CA ARG A 183 -6.03 -3.93 -1.25
C ARG A 183 -7.16 -4.62 -1.99
N LEU A 184 -8.39 -4.45 -1.52
CA LEU A 184 -9.57 -4.99 -2.19
C LEU A 184 -9.79 -4.37 -3.58
N VAL A 185 -9.48 -3.08 -3.73
CA VAL A 185 -9.78 -2.28 -4.93
C VAL A 185 -8.53 -1.75 -5.65
N ALA A 186 -7.35 -1.79 -5.05
CA ALA A 186 -6.13 -1.22 -5.63
C ALA A 186 -5.70 -1.93 -6.93
N ASP A 187 -5.82 -3.26 -7.01
CA ASP A 187 -5.68 -4.02 -8.24
C ASP A 187 -6.99 -3.94 -9.06
N ARG A 188 -7.01 -3.01 -10.01
CA ARG A 188 -8.19 -2.70 -10.84
C ARG A 188 -8.69 -3.90 -11.64
N LYS A 189 -7.77 -4.73 -12.13
CA LYS A 189 -8.15 -5.93 -12.88
C LYS A 189 -8.81 -6.95 -11.96
N ARG A 190 -8.24 -7.21 -10.78
CA ARG A 190 -8.84 -8.10 -9.79
C ARG A 190 -10.19 -7.59 -9.31
N MET A 191 -10.31 -6.27 -9.09
CA MET A 191 -11.55 -5.62 -8.70
C MET A 191 -12.65 -5.82 -9.75
N ASP A 192 -12.35 -5.58 -11.03
CA ASP A 192 -13.28 -5.84 -12.14
C ASP A 192 -13.67 -7.32 -12.22
N GLU A 193 -12.69 -8.23 -12.14
CA GLU A 193 -12.91 -9.66 -12.24
C GLU A 193 -13.72 -10.28 -11.07
N LEU A 194 -13.59 -9.74 -9.85
CA LEU A 194 -14.25 -10.29 -8.66
C LEU A 194 -15.55 -9.56 -8.29
N PHE A 195 -15.65 -8.28 -8.62
CA PHE A 195 -16.76 -7.42 -8.19
C PHE A 195 -17.52 -6.77 -9.33
N GLU A 196 -17.10 -6.98 -10.60
CA GLU A 196 -17.70 -6.34 -11.79
C GLU A 196 -17.84 -4.81 -11.59
N PHE A 197 -16.82 -4.20 -10.99
CA PHE A 197 -16.88 -2.81 -10.55
C PHE A 197 -15.88 -1.95 -11.33
N ASP A 198 -16.42 -0.93 -12.04
CA ASP A 198 -15.60 0.05 -12.74
C ASP A 198 -15.23 1.22 -11.83
N TYR A 199 -13.92 1.39 -11.61
CA TYR A 199 -13.40 2.46 -10.79
C TYR A 199 -12.00 2.91 -11.22
N ILE A 200 -11.83 4.22 -11.35
CA ILE A 200 -10.53 4.88 -11.56
C ILE A 200 -10.39 6.01 -10.55
N LEU A 201 -9.24 6.09 -9.90
CA LEU A 201 -8.90 7.23 -9.05
C LEU A 201 -8.61 8.46 -9.93
N GLU A 202 -9.41 9.52 -9.77
CA GLU A 202 -9.38 10.68 -10.66
C GLU A 202 -8.58 11.88 -10.12
N MET A 203 -7.84 11.72 -9.03
CA MET A 203 -7.06 12.80 -8.42
C MET A 203 -6.04 13.46 -9.38
N TYR A 204 -5.58 12.72 -10.39
CA TYR A 204 -4.65 13.24 -11.41
C TYR A 204 -5.33 13.83 -12.65
N LYS A 205 -6.67 13.70 -12.75
CA LYS A 205 -7.42 14.32 -13.84
C LYS A 205 -7.69 15.79 -13.55
N PRO A 206 -7.71 16.67 -14.57
CA PRO A 206 -8.25 18.02 -14.42
C PRO A 206 -9.67 18.00 -13.83
N SER A 207 -10.04 19.01 -13.03
CA SER A 207 -11.33 19.03 -12.31
C SER A 207 -12.54 18.83 -13.22
N GLY A 208 -12.56 19.47 -14.39
CA GLY A 208 -13.64 19.33 -15.37
C GLY A 208 -13.75 17.99 -16.09
N ALA A 209 -12.76 17.11 -15.95
CA ALA A 209 -12.75 15.78 -16.53
C ALA A 209 -13.04 14.65 -15.52
N ARG A 210 -13.32 15.01 -14.26
CA ARG A 210 -13.66 14.05 -13.21
C ARG A 210 -15.15 13.71 -13.28
N ILE A 211 -15.44 12.43 -13.17
CA ILE A 211 -16.81 11.91 -13.19
C ILE A 211 -17.31 11.67 -11.76
N TRP A 212 -16.44 11.10 -10.90
CA TRP A 212 -16.81 10.68 -9.56
C TRP A 212 -16.22 11.54 -8.44
N GLY A 213 -15.31 12.48 -8.75
CA GLY A 213 -14.68 13.36 -7.78
C GLY A 213 -13.17 13.20 -7.67
N TYR A 214 -12.55 14.01 -6.81
CA TYR A 214 -11.10 14.03 -6.66
C TYR A 214 -10.56 12.72 -6.06
N TYR A 215 -11.20 12.26 -4.98
CA TYR A 215 -10.79 11.08 -4.21
C TYR A 215 -12.03 10.29 -3.79
N ALA A 216 -12.78 9.83 -4.79
CA ALA A 216 -14.01 9.09 -4.54
C ALA A 216 -13.72 7.76 -3.84
N LEU A 217 -14.45 7.48 -2.75
CA LEU A 217 -14.31 6.28 -1.95
C LEU A 217 -15.26 5.20 -2.47
N PRO A 218 -14.79 4.03 -2.95
CA PRO A 218 -15.66 2.92 -3.27
C PRO A 218 -16.51 2.49 -2.07
N ILE A 219 -17.79 2.20 -2.31
CA ILE A 219 -18.76 1.79 -1.32
C ILE A 219 -18.96 0.28 -1.40
N LEU A 220 -18.54 -0.43 -0.36
CA LEU A 220 -18.85 -1.85 -0.17
C LEU A 220 -20.19 -1.99 0.58
N TYR A 221 -21.03 -2.94 0.15
CA TYR A 221 -22.21 -3.37 0.88
C TYR A 221 -22.35 -4.89 0.76
N GLY A 222 -22.22 -5.59 1.87
CA GLY A 222 -22.12 -7.04 1.84
C GLY A 222 -20.88 -7.50 1.09
N ASP A 223 -21.10 -8.27 0.05
CA ASP A 223 -20.07 -8.82 -0.85
C ASP A 223 -19.92 -8.05 -2.19
N ARG A 224 -20.58 -6.89 -2.34
CA ARG A 224 -20.61 -6.13 -3.57
C ARG A 224 -20.09 -4.71 -3.41
N LEU A 225 -19.39 -4.21 -4.42
CA LEU A 225 -19.13 -2.78 -4.58
C LEU A 225 -20.33 -2.15 -5.28
N VAL A 226 -20.95 -1.15 -4.67
CA VAL A 226 -22.29 -0.67 -5.05
C VAL A 226 -22.32 0.80 -5.47
N GLY A 227 -21.20 1.51 -5.32
CA GLY A 227 -21.14 2.93 -5.67
C GLY A 227 -19.84 3.58 -5.21
N LYS A 228 -19.82 4.91 -5.26
CA LYS A 228 -18.67 5.74 -4.87
C LYS A 228 -19.16 6.96 -4.09
N LEU A 229 -18.44 7.32 -3.04
CA LEU A 229 -18.70 8.52 -2.25
C LEU A 229 -17.69 9.61 -2.65
N ASP A 230 -18.18 10.75 -3.16
CA ASP A 230 -17.38 11.96 -3.28
C ASP A 230 -17.60 12.84 -2.06
N ALA A 231 -16.58 12.95 -1.21
CA ALA A 231 -16.63 13.75 0.00
C ALA A 231 -15.29 14.45 0.23
N ARG A 232 -15.35 15.60 0.88
CA ARG A 232 -14.17 16.43 1.21
C ARG A 232 -14.22 16.88 2.66
N ALA A 233 -13.11 16.68 3.37
CA ALA A 233 -12.91 17.24 4.69
C ALA A 233 -12.60 18.75 4.59
N ASP A 234 -13.48 19.59 5.12
CA ASP A 234 -13.27 21.01 5.38
C ASP A 234 -12.92 21.17 6.86
N ARG A 235 -11.62 21.15 7.15
CA ARG A 235 -11.12 21.18 8.53
C ARG A 235 -11.27 22.56 9.18
N GLU A 236 -11.30 23.62 8.38
CA GLU A 236 -11.52 24.99 8.88
C GLU A 236 -12.98 25.21 9.24
N GLY A 237 -13.90 24.69 8.41
CA GLY A 237 -15.33 24.73 8.68
C GLY A 237 -15.83 23.64 9.64
N GLY A 238 -14.97 22.68 10.03
CA GLY A 238 -15.37 21.56 10.88
C GLY A 238 -16.32 20.57 10.21
N GLU A 239 -16.31 20.46 8.87
CA GLU A 239 -17.31 19.71 8.10
C GLU A 239 -16.71 18.62 7.20
N LEU A 240 -17.39 17.49 7.12
CA LEU A 240 -17.23 16.52 6.04
C LEU A 240 -18.31 16.78 4.99
N ARG A 241 -17.96 17.53 3.94
CA ARG A 241 -18.90 17.89 2.86
C ARG A 241 -19.01 16.73 1.88
N VAL A 242 -20.21 16.14 1.78
CA VAL A 242 -20.55 15.13 0.79
C VAL A 242 -21.06 15.83 -0.47
N ALA A 243 -20.27 15.73 -1.55
CA ALA A 243 -20.67 16.28 -2.85
C ALA A 243 -21.65 15.37 -3.57
N ALA A 244 -21.42 14.05 -3.54
CA ALA A 244 -22.31 13.07 -4.18
C ALA A 244 -22.12 11.65 -3.59
N VAL A 245 -23.20 10.88 -3.64
CA VAL A 245 -23.17 9.42 -3.53
C VAL A 245 -23.53 8.85 -4.91
N HIS A 246 -22.53 8.48 -5.69
CA HIS A 246 -22.69 7.86 -7.00
C HIS A 246 -23.14 6.40 -6.80
N ARG A 247 -24.32 6.07 -7.26
CA ARG A 247 -24.94 4.75 -7.11
C ARG A 247 -24.80 3.96 -8.41
N ASP A 248 -24.05 2.88 -8.39
CA ASP A 248 -23.89 2.00 -9.57
C ASP A 248 -25.05 0.99 -9.65
N VAL A 249 -25.76 0.80 -8.53
CA VAL A 249 -27.00 0.00 -8.45
C VAL A 249 -28.06 0.76 -7.66
N PRO A 250 -29.36 0.45 -7.82
CA PRO A 250 -30.40 1.01 -6.96
C PRO A 250 -30.18 0.66 -5.50
N PHE A 251 -30.17 1.65 -4.62
CA PHE A 251 -30.02 1.43 -3.18
C PHE A 251 -31.38 1.13 -2.55
N SER A 252 -31.46 0.03 -1.82
CA SER A 252 -32.59 -0.22 -0.91
C SER A 252 -32.53 0.73 0.29
N THR A 253 -33.64 0.85 1.03
CA THR A 253 -33.70 1.63 2.28
C THR A 253 -32.63 1.18 3.28
N ALA A 254 -32.44 -0.14 3.41
CA ALA A 254 -31.42 -0.70 4.31
C ALA A 254 -29.98 -0.35 3.86
N MET A 255 -29.73 -0.40 2.56
CA MET A 255 -28.43 -0.03 1.98
C MET A 255 -28.15 1.47 2.19
N THR A 256 -29.13 2.33 1.89
CA THR A 256 -29.01 3.78 2.14
C THR A 256 -28.68 4.06 3.62
N ALA A 257 -29.46 3.49 4.53
CA ALA A 257 -29.23 3.68 5.97
C ALA A 257 -27.85 3.16 6.43
N ALA A 258 -27.35 2.08 5.82
CA ALA A 258 -26.03 1.55 6.14
C ALA A 258 -24.91 2.47 5.61
N VAL A 259 -25.03 2.95 4.38
CA VAL A 259 -24.06 3.90 3.77
C VAL A 259 -24.05 5.22 4.55
N ASP A 260 -25.20 5.74 4.94
CA ASP A 260 -25.30 6.96 5.75
C ASP A 260 -24.64 6.79 7.12
N ARG A 261 -24.69 5.60 7.73
CA ARG A 261 -23.96 5.33 8.97
C ARG A 261 -22.44 5.38 8.76
N GLU A 262 -21.95 4.74 7.69
CA GLU A 262 -20.51 4.76 7.37
C GLU A 262 -20.01 6.19 7.09
N ILE A 263 -20.81 7.06 6.45
CA ILE A 263 -20.48 8.47 6.23
C ILE A 263 -20.39 9.21 7.58
N ARG A 264 -21.35 9.00 8.48
CA ARG A 264 -21.31 9.60 9.82
C ARG A 264 -20.14 9.07 10.67
N ASP A 265 -19.82 7.78 10.54
CA ASP A 265 -18.70 7.17 11.26
C ASP A 265 -17.36 7.72 10.71
N LEU A 266 -17.23 7.93 9.41
CA LEU A 266 -16.10 8.61 8.80
C LEU A 266 -15.97 10.06 9.30
N ALA A 267 -17.07 10.81 9.34
CA ALA A 267 -17.08 12.18 9.85
C ALA A 267 -16.64 12.24 11.31
N ARG A 268 -17.18 11.36 12.16
CA ARG A 268 -16.81 11.23 13.59
C ARG A 268 -15.32 10.87 13.76
N TRP A 269 -14.81 9.95 12.94
CA TRP A 269 -13.39 9.58 12.98
C TRP A 269 -12.46 10.73 12.60
N LEU A 270 -12.93 11.64 11.73
CA LEU A 270 -12.20 12.84 11.31
C LEU A 270 -12.39 14.02 12.26
N ASP A 271 -13.26 13.90 13.28
CA ASP A 271 -13.71 14.99 14.16
C ASP A 271 -14.38 16.13 13.36
N LEU A 272 -15.32 15.76 12.47
CA LEU A 272 -16.07 16.66 11.58
C LEU A 272 -17.56 16.35 11.63
N GLU A 273 -18.39 17.35 11.31
CA GLU A 273 -19.84 17.20 11.11
C GLU A 273 -20.16 16.82 9.64
N PRO A 274 -20.98 15.80 9.37
CA PRO A 274 -21.33 15.44 8.01
C PRO A 274 -22.36 16.40 7.42
N VAL A 275 -22.07 16.99 6.27
CA VAL A 275 -22.98 17.83 5.48
C VAL A 275 -23.32 17.06 4.21
N MET A 276 -24.59 16.64 4.12
CA MET A 276 -25.12 15.89 2.99
C MET A 276 -25.54 16.83 1.86
N PRO A 277 -25.51 16.39 0.59
CA PRO A 277 -26.05 17.18 -0.52
C PRO A 277 -27.56 17.35 -0.37
N ASP A 278 -28.10 18.47 -0.83
CA ASP A 278 -29.52 18.79 -0.87
C ASP A 278 -30.33 17.80 -1.76
#